data_3b0210c8f5ea10fee60d47af6d83b393
#
_entry.id   3b0210c8f5ea10fee60d47af6d83b393
#
_cell.length_a   1.000
_cell.length_b   1.000
_cell.length_c   1.000
_cell.angle_alpha   90.00
_cell.angle_beta   90.00
_cell.angle_gamma   90.00
#
_symmetry.space_group_name_H-M   'P 1'
#
loop_
_entity.id
_entity.type
_entity.pdbx_description
1 polymer ?
#
loop_
_entity_poly.entity_id
_entity_poly.type
_entity_poly.pdbx_seq_one_letter_code
_entity_poly.pdbx_strand_id
1 'polypeptide(L)'
;KYLYSGKLYQILHNYNLWKYQEGTSEEGQPIPLYRIGEGSKRILLWSQMHGNESTTTRALIDLFKLFATEGYPFDNCQLYIIPMLNPDGADLYTRENARGVDLNRDAVNLSQKESIFLRKIYQEVKPDFCFNLHDQRTIFGVGQKPATVSFLAPSVDAARSITHVRKKAMRVITKINNSLQLSIPDQIGRFDD
;
A
#
# COMPACT_ATOMS: atom_id res chain seq x y z
N LYS A 1 8.26 -5.94 16.47
CA LYS A 1 9.39 -6.68 15.88
C LYS A 1 9.37 -6.45 14.37
N TYR A 2 10.52 -6.16 13.75
CA TYR A 2 10.63 -5.90 12.31
C TYR A 2 10.13 -7.07 11.45
N LEU A 3 9.58 -6.77 10.27
CA LEU A 3 9.03 -7.76 9.34
C LEU A 3 9.88 -7.79 8.07
N TYR A 4 10.58 -8.89 7.84
CA TYR A 4 11.34 -9.20 6.63
C TYR A 4 10.58 -10.22 5.75
N SER A 5 11.04 -10.45 4.51
CA SER A 5 10.32 -11.22 3.50
C SER A 5 9.95 -12.63 3.96
N GLY A 6 10.93 -13.40 4.42
CA GLY A 6 10.72 -14.79 4.87
C GLY A 6 9.71 -14.91 6.03
N LYS A 7 9.69 -13.92 6.94
CA LYS A 7 8.71 -13.90 8.03
C LYS A 7 7.30 -13.58 7.52
N LEU A 8 7.17 -12.66 6.57
CA LEU A 8 5.90 -12.36 5.94
C LEU A 8 5.31 -13.60 5.27
N TYR A 9 6.10 -14.28 4.43
CA TYR A 9 5.60 -15.46 3.69
C TYR A 9 5.18 -16.60 4.60
N GLN A 10 5.90 -16.84 5.70
CA GLN A 10 5.49 -17.80 6.72
C GLN A 10 4.14 -17.45 7.35
N ILE A 11 3.90 -16.16 7.63
CA ILE A 11 2.62 -15.70 8.20
C ILE A 11 1.50 -15.86 7.17
N LEU A 12 1.71 -15.42 5.92
CA LEU A 12 0.71 -15.47 4.87
C LEU A 12 0.31 -16.90 4.50
N HIS A 13 1.23 -17.87 4.65
CA HIS A 13 0.93 -19.29 4.43
C HIS A 13 -0.16 -19.84 5.35
N ASN A 14 -0.37 -19.24 6.52
CA ASN A 14 -1.42 -19.65 7.47
C ASN A 14 -2.82 -19.17 7.06
N TYR A 15 -2.94 -18.31 6.07
CA TYR A 15 -4.21 -17.81 5.56
C TYR A 15 -4.50 -18.43 4.20
N ASN A 16 -5.74 -18.86 3.97
CA ASN A 16 -6.19 -19.39 2.69
C ASN A 16 -6.44 -18.21 1.70
N LEU A 17 -5.36 -17.52 1.32
CA LEU A 17 -5.42 -16.39 0.41
C LEU A 17 -5.27 -16.86 -1.03
N TRP A 18 -6.16 -16.39 -1.91
CA TRP A 18 -6.00 -16.66 -3.32
C TRP A 18 -4.91 -15.77 -3.93
N LYS A 19 -3.76 -16.38 -4.22
CA LYS A 19 -2.67 -15.73 -4.96
C LYS A 19 -3.09 -15.57 -6.42
N TYR A 20 -3.31 -14.33 -6.83
CA TYR A 20 -3.78 -13.99 -8.17
C TYR A 20 -2.65 -13.99 -9.19
N GLN A 21 -1.53 -13.37 -8.84
CA GLN A 21 -0.29 -13.33 -9.64
C GLN A 21 0.92 -13.27 -8.73
N GLU A 22 2.10 -13.42 -9.34
CA GLU A 22 3.38 -13.25 -8.65
C GLU A 22 4.39 -12.57 -9.58
N GLY A 23 5.07 -11.56 -9.07
CA GLY A 23 6.25 -10.95 -9.66
C GLY A 23 7.51 -11.43 -8.97
N THR A 24 8.64 -10.87 -9.38
CA THR A 24 9.95 -11.13 -8.77
C THR A 24 10.69 -9.82 -8.55
N SER A 25 11.44 -9.74 -7.45
CA SER A 25 12.36 -8.64 -7.16
C SER A 25 13.62 -8.69 -8.03
N GLU A 26 14.51 -7.73 -7.88
CA GLU A 26 15.81 -7.73 -8.58
C GLU A 26 16.65 -8.97 -8.25
N GLU A 27 16.62 -9.44 -6.99
CA GLU A 27 17.32 -10.66 -6.57
C GLU A 27 16.49 -11.94 -6.72
N GLY A 28 15.32 -11.86 -7.38
CA GLY A 28 14.49 -13.04 -7.68
C GLY A 28 13.59 -13.49 -6.55
N GLN A 29 13.40 -12.69 -5.50
CA GLN A 29 12.44 -13.00 -4.45
C GLN A 29 10.99 -12.85 -4.95
N PRO A 30 10.04 -13.69 -4.51
CA PRO A 30 8.65 -13.61 -4.96
C PRO A 30 7.97 -12.34 -4.44
N ILE A 31 7.15 -11.73 -5.29
CA ILE A 31 6.27 -10.60 -4.95
C ILE A 31 4.83 -11.04 -5.21
N PRO A 32 4.15 -11.64 -4.21
CA PRO A 32 2.80 -12.14 -4.40
C PRO A 32 1.77 -11.01 -4.45
N LEU A 33 0.82 -11.15 -5.38
CA LEU A 33 -0.40 -10.37 -5.45
C LEU A 33 -1.59 -11.26 -5.05
N TYR A 34 -2.33 -10.84 -4.06
CA TYR A 34 -3.54 -11.51 -3.59
C TYR A 34 -4.80 -10.80 -4.09
N ARG A 35 -5.85 -11.56 -4.41
CA ARG A 35 -7.18 -11.03 -4.72
C ARG A 35 -8.18 -11.49 -3.67
N ILE A 36 -9.02 -10.56 -3.19
CA ILE A 36 -10.06 -10.83 -2.20
C ILE A 36 -11.35 -10.10 -2.62
N GLY A 37 -12.47 -10.82 -2.55
CA GLY A 37 -13.77 -10.30 -2.94
C GLY A 37 -14.06 -10.42 -4.44
N GLU A 38 -15.33 -10.19 -4.81
CA GLU A 38 -15.85 -10.36 -6.17
C GLU A 38 -16.56 -9.09 -6.69
N GLY A 39 -16.45 -7.98 -5.96
CA GLY A 39 -17.14 -6.74 -6.29
C GLY A 39 -16.65 -6.06 -7.57
N SER A 40 -17.47 -5.17 -8.10
CA SER A 40 -17.18 -4.42 -9.33
C SER A 40 -16.15 -3.30 -9.14
N LYS A 41 -15.97 -2.79 -7.91
CA LYS A 41 -14.99 -1.76 -7.57
C LYS A 41 -13.65 -2.38 -7.26
N ARG A 42 -12.64 -2.10 -8.06
CA ARG A 42 -11.29 -2.63 -7.93
C ARG A 42 -10.41 -1.66 -7.17
N ILE A 43 -9.79 -2.16 -6.11
CA ILE A 43 -8.91 -1.38 -5.24
C ILE A 43 -7.55 -2.07 -5.22
N LEU A 44 -6.50 -1.37 -5.63
CA LEU A 44 -5.13 -1.85 -5.58
C LEU A 44 -4.40 -1.23 -4.38
N LEU A 45 -3.87 -2.09 -3.51
CA LEU A 45 -3.07 -1.69 -2.36
C LEU A 45 -1.69 -2.33 -2.46
N TRP A 46 -0.66 -1.55 -2.15
CA TRP A 46 0.67 -2.12 -1.94
C TRP A 46 1.35 -1.47 -0.75
N SER A 47 2.17 -2.25 -0.08
CA SER A 47 2.94 -1.84 1.08
C SER A 47 4.41 -2.13 0.89
N GLN A 48 5.21 -1.58 1.77
CA GLN A 48 6.66 -1.82 1.87
C GLN A 48 7.38 -1.68 0.53
N MET A 49 7.01 -0.64 -0.23
CA MET A 49 7.75 -0.15 -1.39
C MET A 49 9.14 0.37 -0.95
N HIS A 50 9.23 0.96 0.23
CA HIS A 50 10.47 1.15 0.95
C HIS A 50 10.66 -0.02 1.90
N GLY A 51 11.74 -0.78 1.73
CA GLY A 51 11.93 -2.06 2.41
C GLY A 51 11.88 -1.96 3.94
N ASN A 52 12.35 -0.86 4.51
CA ASN A 52 12.38 -0.63 5.96
C ASN A 52 11.06 -0.12 6.57
N GLU A 53 9.98 0.01 5.78
CA GLU A 53 8.69 0.53 6.22
C GLU A 53 7.66 -0.62 6.44
N SER A 54 7.76 -1.36 7.53
CA SER A 54 7.00 -2.59 7.75
C SER A 54 5.68 -2.44 8.53
N THR A 55 5.34 -1.23 9.00
CA THR A 55 4.13 -1.02 9.83
C THR A 55 2.86 -1.28 9.04
N THR A 56 2.77 -0.75 7.82
CA THR A 56 1.60 -0.95 6.96
C THR A 56 1.47 -2.37 6.43
N THR A 57 2.58 -3.08 6.24
CA THR A 57 2.55 -4.53 5.94
C THR A 57 1.94 -5.33 7.09
N ARG A 58 2.22 -4.96 8.34
CA ARG A 58 1.57 -5.57 9.51
C ARG A 58 0.07 -5.29 9.55
N ALA A 59 -0.33 -4.06 9.24
CA ALA A 59 -1.75 -3.71 9.12
C ALA A 59 -2.46 -4.56 8.05
N LEU A 60 -1.81 -4.87 6.94
CA LEU A 60 -2.34 -5.79 5.92
C LEU A 60 -2.44 -7.24 6.44
N ILE A 61 -1.48 -7.71 7.26
CA ILE A 61 -1.59 -9.02 7.91
C ILE A 61 -2.80 -9.07 8.86
N ASP A 62 -3.00 -8.03 9.64
CA ASP A 62 -4.16 -7.94 10.54
C ASP A 62 -5.47 -7.89 9.75
N LEU A 63 -5.48 -7.22 8.59
CA LEU A 63 -6.61 -7.20 7.67
C LEU A 63 -6.90 -8.61 7.10
N PHE A 64 -5.88 -9.35 6.69
CA PHE A 64 -6.04 -10.74 6.23
C PHE A 64 -6.59 -11.64 7.33
N LYS A 65 -6.09 -11.48 8.56
CA LYS A 65 -6.59 -12.18 9.73
C LYS A 65 -8.07 -11.88 9.97
N LEU A 66 -8.45 -10.60 9.93
CA LEU A 66 -9.84 -10.18 10.09
C LEU A 66 -10.75 -10.84 9.06
N PHE A 67 -10.36 -10.81 7.79
CA PHE A 67 -11.15 -11.45 6.71
C PHE A 67 -11.22 -12.98 6.84
N ALA A 68 -10.18 -13.62 7.38
CA ALA A 68 -10.19 -15.05 7.64
C ALA A 68 -11.11 -15.45 8.81
N THR A 69 -11.28 -14.56 9.81
CA THR A 69 -12.09 -14.84 11.00
C THR A 69 -13.54 -14.38 10.89
N GLU A 70 -13.78 -13.24 10.27
CA GLU A 70 -15.09 -12.58 10.21
C GLU A 70 -15.72 -12.60 8.80
N GLY A 71 -14.97 -13.04 7.80
CA GLY A 71 -15.36 -12.98 6.40
C GLY A 71 -15.06 -11.63 5.76
N TYR A 72 -15.18 -11.59 4.44
CA TYR A 72 -15.00 -10.35 3.67
C TYR A 72 -16.31 -9.55 3.64
N PRO A 73 -16.32 -8.30 4.19
CA PRO A 73 -17.59 -7.59 4.43
C PRO A 73 -18.05 -6.69 3.28
N PHE A 74 -17.35 -6.65 2.14
CA PHE A 74 -17.60 -5.67 1.09
C PHE A 74 -18.14 -6.30 -0.21
N ASP A 75 -19.46 -6.31 -0.39
CA ASP A 75 -20.09 -6.90 -1.56
C ASP A 75 -19.72 -6.23 -2.89
N ASN A 76 -19.42 -4.92 -2.85
CA ASN A 76 -19.17 -4.14 -4.07
C ASN A 76 -17.68 -3.91 -4.38
N CYS A 77 -16.77 -4.41 -3.54
CA CYS A 77 -15.34 -4.17 -3.69
C CYS A 77 -14.58 -5.47 -3.96
N GLN A 78 -13.52 -5.34 -4.71
CA GLN A 78 -12.52 -6.37 -4.95
C GLN A 78 -11.16 -5.78 -4.65
N LEU A 79 -10.43 -6.38 -3.73
CA LEU A 79 -9.11 -5.93 -3.32
C LEU A 79 -8.02 -6.72 -4.05
N TYR A 80 -7.03 -6.00 -4.55
CA TYR A 80 -5.78 -6.52 -5.07
C TYR A 80 -4.67 -6.01 -4.16
N ILE A 81 -3.95 -6.90 -3.49
CA ILE A 81 -3.03 -6.55 -2.41
C ILE A 81 -1.65 -7.14 -2.67
N ILE A 82 -0.64 -6.26 -2.75
CA ILE A 82 0.78 -6.62 -2.70
C ILE A 82 1.28 -6.28 -1.29
N PRO A 83 1.45 -7.25 -0.40
CA PRO A 83 1.80 -6.97 1.00
C PRO A 83 3.21 -6.40 1.18
N MET A 84 4.12 -6.74 0.28
CA MET A 84 5.51 -6.30 0.29
C MET A 84 6.01 -6.18 -1.14
N LEU A 85 6.21 -4.95 -1.61
CA LEU A 85 6.66 -4.71 -2.99
C LEU A 85 8.18 -4.85 -3.13
N ASN A 86 8.95 -4.56 -2.07
CA ASN A 86 10.39 -4.55 -2.04
C ASN A 86 10.95 -5.56 -1.01
N PRO A 87 10.91 -6.87 -1.31
CA PRO A 87 11.41 -7.88 -0.37
C PRO A 87 12.93 -7.79 -0.16
N ASP A 88 13.71 -7.44 -1.17
CA ASP A 88 15.16 -7.30 -1.06
C ASP A 88 15.55 -6.18 -0.08
N GLY A 89 14.96 -5.01 -0.24
CA GLY A 89 15.15 -3.90 0.70
C GLY A 89 14.60 -4.20 2.10
N ALA A 90 13.53 -4.99 2.20
CA ALA A 90 13.02 -5.45 3.49
C ALA A 90 14.04 -6.31 4.22
N ASP A 91 14.68 -7.25 3.56
CA ASP A 91 15.65 -8.14 4.16
C ASP A 91 16.93 -7.41 4.59
N LEU A 92 17.32 -6.36 3.85
CA LEU A 92 18.47 -5.51 4.16
C LEU A 92 18.16 -4.34 5.12
N TYR A 93 16.89 -4.13 5.45
CA TYR A 93 16.42 -2.96 6.21
C TYR A 93 16.76 -1.64 5.54
N THR A 94 16.68 -1.58 4.22
CA THR A 94 16.96 -0.38 3.41
C THR A 94 15.66 0.23 2.88
N ARG A 95 15.74 1.53 2.55
CA ARG A 95 14.66 2.22 1.84
C ARG A 95 14.58 1.75 0.39
N GLU A 96 15.73 1.69 -0.25
CA GLU A 96 15.94 1.33 -1.64
C GLU A 96 15.79 -0.18 -1.85
N ASN A 97 15.68 -0.60 -3.12
CA ASN A 97 15.75 -2.01 -3.51
C ASN A 97 17.20 -2.51 -3.58
N ALA A 98 17.41 -3.75 -3.99
CA ALA A 98 18.74 -4.37 -4.11
C ALA A 98 19.71 -3.61 -5.02
N ARG A 99 19.22 -2.79 -5.94
CA ARG A 99 20.04 -1.96 -6.82
C ARG A 99 20.26 -0.52 -6.32
N GLY A 100 19.85 -0.21 -5.10
CA GLY A 100 19.97 1.13 -4.54
C GLY A 100 18.99 2.14 -5.17
N VAL A 101 17.86 1.68 -5.71
CA VAL A 101 16.86 2.53 -6.34
C VAL A 101 15.66 2.72 -5.42
N ASP A 102 15.27 3.97 -5.18
CA ASP A 102 14.00 4.31 -4.54
C ASP A 102 12.84 4.02 -5.49
N LEU A 103 12.09 2.95 -5.24
CA LEU A 103 10.96 2.53 -6.08
C LEU A 103 9.87 3.59 -6.18
N ASN A 104 9.74 4.48 -5.17
CA ASN A 104 8.81 5.59 -5.20
C ASN A 104 9.24 6.72 -6.16
N ARG A 105 10.40 6.63 -6.76
CA ARG A 105 10.93 7.51 -7.82
C ARG A 105 10.99 6.83 -9.18
N ASP A 106 10.89 5.50 -9.22
CA ASP A 106 11.02 4.69 -10.44
C ASP A 106 9.69 4.50 -11.21
N ALA A 107 8.59 5.08 -10.74
CA ALA A 107 7.26 4.89 -11.34
C ALA A 107 7.14 5.35 -12.81
N VAL A 108 8.00 6.24 -13.27
CA VAL A 108 8.05 6.73 -14.66
C VAL A 108 9.05 5.94 -15.48
N ASN A 109 10.27 5.77 -14.96
CA ASN A 109 11.38 5.14 -15.68
C ASN A 109 11.21 3.63 -15.81
N LEU A 110 10.57 2.98 -14.83
CA LEU A 110 10.32 1.54 -14.79
C LEU A 110 11.61 0.74 -15.01
N SER A 111 12.67 1.14 -14.32
CA SER A 111 13.99 0.54 -14.47
C SER A 111 14.18 -0.72 -13.61
N GLN A 112 13.28 -0.94 -12.63
CA GLN A 112 13.36 -2.03 -11.67
C GLN A 112 12.23 -3.04 -11.87
N LYS A 113 12.49 -4.32 -11.61
CA LYS A 113 11.51 -5.41 -11.77
C LYS A 113 10.26 -5.19 -10.93
N GLU A 114 10.42 -4.69 -9.70
CA GLU A 114 9.33 -4.37 -8.78
C GLU A 114 8.40 -3.29 -9.36
N SER A 115 8.97 -2.24 -9.92
CA SER A 115 8.23 -1.14 -10.57
C SER A 115 7.52 -1.61 -11.83
N ILE A 116 8.18 -2.42 -12.65
CA ILE A 116 7.61 -3.04 -13.86
C ILE A 116 6.43 -3.93 -13.48
N PHE A 117 6.58 -4.77 -12.44
CA PHE A 117 5.51 -5.63 -11.95
C PHE A 117 4.31 -4.82 -11.47
N LEU A 118 4.53 -3.81 -10.61
CA LEU A 118 3.45 -2.95 -10.12
C LEU A 118 2.72 -2.24 -11.27
N ARG A 119 3.45 -1.72 -12.26
CA ARG A 119 2.88 -1.08 -13.45
C ARG A 119 2.04 -2.06 -14.28
N LYS A 120 2.53 -3.28 -14.48
CA LYS A 120 1.80 -4.35 -15.17
C LYS A 120 0.48 -4.63 -14.46
N ILE A 121 0.51 -4.83 -13.14
CA ILE A 121 -0.70 -5.08 -12.34
C ILE A 121 -1.69 -3.91 -12.45
N TYR A 122 -1.21 -2.67 -12.35
CA TYR A 122 -2.06 -1.49 -12.53
C TYR A 122 -2.78 -1.48 -13.88
N GLN A 123 -2.07 -1.81 -14.97
CA GLN A 123 -2.63 -1.83 -16.32
C GLN A 123 -3.65 -2.97 -16.53
N GLU A 124 -3.42 -4.14 -15.93
CA GLU A 124 -4.30 -5.31 -16.02
C GLU A 124 -5.55 -5.15 -15.16
N VAL A 125 -5.37 -4.75 -13.92
CA VAL A 125 -6.46 -4.60 -12.93
C VAL A 125 -7.32 -3.39 -13.25
N LYS A 126 -6.74 -2.30 -13.76
CA LYS A 126 -7.42 -1.00 -13.99
C LYS A 126 -8.21 -0.56 -12.75
N PRO A 127 -7.54 -0.33 -11.61
CA PRO A 127 -8.21 -0.07 -10.35
C PRO A 127 -8.96 1.26 -10.36
N ASP A 128 -10.11 1.30 -9.68
CA ASP A 128 -10.85 2.53 -9.40
C ASP A 128 -10.11 3.42 -8.39
N PHE A 129 -9.35 2.80 -7.47
CA PHE A 129 -8.52 3.44 -6.46
C PHE A 129 -7.23 2.67 -6.22
N CYS A 130 -6.17 3.41 -5.89
CA CYS A 130 -4.88 2.88 -5.46
C CYS A 130 -4.52 3.44 -4.09
N PHE A 131 -3.91 2.60 -3.25
CA PHE A 131 -3.33 3.00 -1.97
C PHE A 131 -1.88 2.56 -1.91
N ASN A 132 -0.97 3.53 -1.91
CA ASN A 132 0.44 3.33 -1.61
C ASN A 132 0.64 3.52 -0.11
N LEU A 133 0.94 2.44 0.59
CA LEU A 133 1.00 2.41 2.04
C LEU A 133 2.44 2.58 2.51
N HIS A 134 2.69 3.66 3.25
CA HIS A 134 3.98 4.02 3.81
C HIS A 134 3.96 4.09 5.33
N ASP A 135 5.13 3.94 5.95
CA ASP A 135 5.30 4.28 7.36
C ASP A 135 5.46 5.78 7.52
N GLN A 136 4.83 6.33 8.55
CA GLN A 136 5.04 7.70 8.95
C GLN A 136 6.19 7.78 9.97
N ARG A 137 7.22 8.54 9.64
CA ARG A 137 8.38 8.77 10.50
C ARG A 137 8.32 10.13 11.21
N THR A 138 7.23 10.43 11.90
CA THR A 138 7.06 11.70 12.63
C THR A 138 7.23 12.97 11.77
N ILE A 139 7.10 12.86 10.46
CA ILE A 139 7.25 13.95 9.51
C ILE A 139 6.04 14.86 9.54
N PHE A 140 4.86 14.29 9.75
CA PHE A 140 3.60 15.01 9.77
C PHE A 140 3.11 15.20 11.21
N GLY A 141 2.55 16.37 11.50
CA GLY A 141 2.03 16.71 12.80
C GLY A 141 0.58 17.16 12.79
N VAL A 142 -0.10 16.97 13.89
CA VAL A 142 -1.40 17.59 14.19
C VAL A 142 -1.23 18.45 15.42
N GLY A 143 -1.24 19.76 15.25
CA GLY A 143 -0.82 20.69 16.28
C GLY A 143 0.66 20.48 16.65
N GLN A 144 0.93 20.17 17.92
CA GLN A 144 2.32 19.92 18.41
C GLN A 144 2.66 18.43 18.56
N LYS A 145 1.79 17.53 18.13
CA LYS A 145 1.98 16.08 18.26
C LYS A 145 2.18 15.43 16.88
N PRO A 146 2.97 14.36 16.80
CA PRO A 146 3.04 13.57 15.57
C PRO A 146 1.65 13.03 15.19
N ALA A 147 1.31 13.07 13.90
CA ALA A 147 0.09 12.43 13.43
C ALA A 147 0.21 10.90 13.52
N THR A 148 -0.84 10.22 13.98
CA THR A 148 -0.90 8.76 13.99
C THR A 148 -1.11 8.21 12.59
N VAL A 149 -1.95 8.88 11.79
CA VAL A 149 -2.22 8.53 10.40
C VAL A 149 -2.21 9.80 9.56
N SER A 150 -1.66 9.73 8.36
CA SER A 150 -1.66 10.81 7.39
C SER A 150 -2.14 10.31 6.04
N PHE A 151 -3.01 11.10 5.40
CA PHE A 151 -3.50 10.83 4.06
C PHE A 151 -3.06 11.94 3.11
N LEU A 152 -2.44 11.58 2.00
CA LEU A 152 -2.03 12.50 0.96
C LEU A 152 -2.82 12.19 -0.32
N ALA A 153 -3.44 13.22 -0.89
CA ALA A 153 -3.92 13.13 -2.26
C ALA A 153 -2.73 13.34 -3.21
N PRO A 154 -2.58 12.52 -4.25
CA PRO A 154 -1.46 12.69 -5.16
C PRO A 154 -1.55 14.05 -5.87
N SER A 155 -0.49 14.83 -5.74
CA SER A 155 -0.24 16.05 -6.48
C SER A 155 1.14 15.91 -7.10
N VAL A 156 1.19 15.51 -8.36
CA VAL A 156 2.49 15.28 -9.02
C VAL A 156 3.07 16.57 -9.59
N ASP A 157 2.20 17.42 -10.04
CA ASP A 157 2.50 18.73 -10.62
C ASP A 157 1.16 19.45 -10.77
N ALA A 158 1.03 20.66 -10.25
CA ALA A 158 -0.20 21.44 -10.36
C ALA A 158 -0.66 21.61 -11.82
N ALA A 159 0.28 21.62 -12.77
CA ALA A 159 0.00 21.67 -14.20
C ALA A 159 -0.45 20.32 -14.79
N ARG A 160 -0.18 19.18 -14.12
CA ARG A 160 -0.47 17.83 -14.61
C ARG A 160 -1.52 17.10 -13.80
N SER A 161 -1.87 17.61 -12.63
CA SER A 161 -2.92 17.01 -11.79
C SER A 161 -4.27 17.15 -12.45
N ILE A 162 -4.86 16.02 -12.83
CA ILE A 162 -6.22 16.02 -13.36
C ILE A 162 -7.16 16.37 -12.19
N THR A 163 -7.68 17.59 -12.20
CA THR A 163 -8.46 18.17 -11.09
C THR A 163 -9.60 17.29 -10.59
N HIS A 164 -10.24 16.50 -11.47
CA HIS A 164 -11.31 15.60 -11.05
C HIS A 164 -10.81 14.37 -10.28
N VAL A 165 -9.61 13.86 -10.61
CA VAL A 165 -8.98 12.73 -9.89
C VAL A 165 -8.59 13.18 -8.49
N ARG A 166 -7.97 14.36 -8.37
CA ARG A 166 -7.63 14.95 -7.06
C ARG A 166 -8.89 15.18 -6.21
N LYS A 167 -9.94 15.77 -6.77
CA LYS A 167 -11.22 15.97 -6.07
C LYS A 167 -11.83 14.64 -5.60
N LYS A 168 -11.70 13.57 -6.41
CA LYS A 168 -12.17 12.24 -6.04
C LYS A 168 -11.37 11.68 -4.87
N ALA A 169 -10.04 11.78 -4.91
CA ALA A 169 -9.15 11.37 -3.81
C ALA A 169 -9.46 12.12 -2.53
N MET A 170 -9.60 13.43 -2.57
CA MET A 170 -9.96 14.27 -1.43
C MET A 170 -11.29 13.85 -0.78
N ARG A 171 -12.31 13.54 -1.58
CA ARG A 171 -13.59 13.03 -1.05
C ARG A 171 -13.45 11.70 -0.31
N VAL A 172 -12.60 10.80 -0.83
CA VAL A 172 -12.31 9.51 -0.16
C VAL A 172 -11.57 9.77 1.14
N ILE A 173 -10.53 10.59 1.14
CA ILE A 173 -9.77 10.99 2.33
C ILE A 173 -10.69 11.59 3.40
N THR A 174 -11.59 12.50 3.01
CA THR A 174 -12.57 13.10 3.95
C THR A 174 -13.46 12.05 4.59
N LYS A 175 -13.97 11.08 3.81
CA LYS A 175 -14.80 9.99 4.35
C LYS A 175 -14.02 9.09 5.31
N ILE A 176 -12.79 8.71 4.95
CA ILE A 176 -11.93 7.90 5.81
C ILE A 176 -11.65 8.65 7.11
N ASN A 177 -11.29 9.93 7.03
CA ASN A 177 -11.02 10.76 8.20
C ASN A 177 -12.23 10.85 9.14
N ASN A 178 -13.43 11.05 8.59
CA ASN A 178 -14.65 11.13 9.39
C ASN A 178 -14.95 9.80 10.09
N SER A 179 -14.67 8.67 9.43
CA SER A 179 -14.82 7.35 10.03
C SER A 179 -13.77 7.08 11.12
N LEU A 180 -12.50 7.46 10.90
CA LEU A 180 -11.42 7.26 11.86
C LEU A 180 -11.49 8.22 13.06
N GLN A 181 -12.14 9.36 12.93
CA GLN A 181 -12.23 10.37 13.99
C GLN A 181 -12.91 9.83 15.28
N LEU A 182 -13.70 8.77 15.15
CA LEU A 182 -14.29 8.07 16.30
C LEU A 182 -13.25 7.23 17.07
N SER A 183 -12.23 6.73 16.39
CA SER A 183 -11.24 5.81 16.96
C SER A 183 -9.92 6.51 17.33
N ILE A 184 -9.51 7.52 16.55
CA ILE A 184 -8.26 8.30 16.74
C ILE A 184 -8.52 9.80 16.51
N PRO A 185 -9.29 10.47 17.37
CA PRO A 185 -9.84 11.81 17.09
C PRO A 185 -8.77 12.89 16.92
N ASP A 186 -7.66 12.80 17.63
CA ASP A 186 -6.75 13.93 17.83
C ASP A 186 -5.45 13.85 17.02
N GLN A 187 -5.27 12.82 16.19
CA GLN A 187 -3.96 12.56 15.55
C GLN A 187 -4.05 12.16 14.07
N ILE A 188 -5.05 12.65 13.35
CA ILE A 188 -5.19 12.41 11.92
C ILE A 188 -4.66 13.62 11.15
N GLY A 189 -3.55 13.46 10.46
CA GLY A 189 -3.02 14.44 9.52
C GLY A 189 -3.75 14.42 8.19
N ARG A 190 -4.00 15.59 7.62
CA ARG A 190 -4.63 15.77 6.31
C ARG A 190 -3.76 16.69 5.49
N PHE A 191 -3.25 16.15 4.40
CA PHE A 191 -2.37 16.89 3.49
C PHE A 191 -2.93 16.74 2.07
N ASP A 192 -3.07 17.85 1.39
CA ASP A 192 -3.72 17.96 0.07
C ASP A 192 -2.86 18.69 -0.97
N ASP A 193 -1.59 18.76 -0.72
CA ASP A 193 -0.56 19.35 -1.59
C ASP A 193 -0.09 18.44 -2.74
#